data_756217f7795b7e84e2d5f5d60ae2c306
#
_entry.id   756217f7795b7e84e2d5f5d60ae2c306
#
_cell.length_a   1.000
_cell.length_b   1.000
_cell.length_c   1.000
_cell.angle_alpha   90.00
_cell.angle_beta   90.00
_cell.angle_gamma   90.00
#
_symmetry.space_group_name_H-M   'P 1'
#
loop_
_entity.id
_entity.type
_entity.pdbx_description
1 polymer ?
#
loop_
_entity_poly.entity_id
_entity_poly.type
_entity_poly.pdbx_seq_one_letter_code
_entity_poly.pdbx_strand_id
1 'polypeptide(L)'
;MAQMTFLDFFSGIGGFRKGFELCGMRCVGHCEIDKYADRSYRAIHNVKEDEWYAADITKVTPADLPGADLWAAGFPCQGISVSGLQRGINGARSGLFFTLAELVKGQNPENRPTWIILENVKNLLSIHGGWDFAAVLDTLASLGYHIEYGLLNTKDFGPPQNRERVFLVACRHSGAGGGPKIFPVPAGCGKALI
;
A
#
# COMPACT_ATOMS: atom_id res chain seq x y z
N MET A 1 15.92 10.54 16.23
CA MET A 1 14.61 10.58 15.57
C MET A 1 13.87 9.31 15.97
N ALA A 2 12.56 9.34 16.17
CA ALA A 2 11.77 8.13 16.40
C ALA A 2 11.86 7.22 15.19
N GLN A 3 11.88 5.90 15.40
CA GLN A 3 11.89 4.92 14.32
C GLN A 3 10.52 4.93 13.63
N MET A 4 10.48 5.07 12.30
CA MET A 4 9.25 4.99 11.54
C MET A 4 8.61 3.61 11.68
N THR A 5 7.29 3.59 11.81
CA THR A 5 6.48 2.39 11.96
C THR A 5 5.61 2.15 10.73
N PHE A 6 5.31 0.89 10.45
CA PHE A 6 4.43 0.56 9.32
C PHE A 6 3.48 -0.60 9.60
N LEU A 7 2.35 -0.60 8.88
CA LEU A 7 1.42 -1.73 8.73
C LEU A 7 1.55 -2.31 7.32
N ASP A 8 1.50 -3.64 7.23
CA ASP A 8 1.64 -4.39 5.97
C ASP A 8 0.31 -5.12 5.65
N PHE A 9 -0.48 -4.55 4.75
CA PHE A 9 -1.77 -5.10 4.33
C PHE A 9 -1.63 -5.93 3.06
N PHE A 10 -2.38 -7.05 2.97
CA PHE A 10 -2.24 -8.03 1.90
C PHE A 10 -0.80 -8.48 1.78
N SER A 11 -0.22 -8.76 2.93
CA SER A 11 1.24 -8.84 3.12
C SER A 11 1.91 -9.98 2.35
N GLY A 12 1.14 -11.01 1.95
CA GLY A 12 1.72 -12.18 1.30
C GLY A 12 2.81 -12.81 2.17
N ILE A 13 4.00 -12.95 1.61
CA ILE A 13 5.18 -13.44 2.34
C ILE A 13 6.05 -12.31 2.92
N GLY A 14 5.60 -11.05 2.88
CA GLY A 14 6.27 -9.90 3.52
C GLY A 14 7.31 -9.19 2.67
N GLY A 15 7.05 -9.03 1.37
CA GLY A 15 7.95 -8.27 0.49
C GLY A 15 8.16 -6.82 0.94
N PHE A 16 7.09 -6.12 1.28
CA PHE A 16 7.17 -4.78 1.85
C PHE A 16 7.90 -4.77 3.18
N ARG A 17 7.51 -5.69 4.09
CA ARG A 17 8.18 -5.80 5.40
C ARG A 17 9.69 -5.91 5.25
N LYS A 18 10.15 -6.83 4.41
CA LYS A 18 11.59 -7.02 4.19
C LYS A 18 12.28 -5.74 3.73
N GLY A 19 11.67 -5.05 2.76
CA GLY A 19 12.23 -3.80 2.23
C GLY A 19 12.30 -2.69 3.28
N PHE A 20 11.23 -2.49 4.05
CA PHE A 20 11.17 -1.43 5.06
C PHE A 20 12.05 -1.72 6.27
N GLU A 21 12.15 -2.98 6.72
CA GLU A 21 13.06 -3.35 7.81
C GLU A 21 14.53 -3.11 7.41
N LEU A 22 14.90 -3.36 6.15
CA LEU A 22 16.23 -3.01 5.64
C LEU A 22 16.50 -1.50 5.64
N CYS A 23 15.44 -0.68 5.55
CA CYS A 23 15.53 0.79 5.72
C CYS A 23 15.45 1.25 7.19
N GLY A 24 15.45 0.33 8.16
CA GLY A 24 15.41 0.64 9.58
C GLY A 24 14.02 0.97 10.12
N MET A 25 12.95 0.67 9.38
CA MET A 25 11.57 0.84 9.85
C MET A 25 11.12 -0.36 10.71
N ARG A 26 10.09 -0.17 11.53
CA ARG A 26 9.53 -1.21 12.40
C ARG A 26 8.11 -1.58 11.96
N CYS A 27 7.89 -2.87 11.71
CA CYS A 27 6.54 -3.40 11.53
C CYS A 27 5.77 -3.35 12.85
N VAL A 28 4.52 -2.89 12.83
CA VAL A 28 3.62 -2.91 13.99
C VAL A 28 2.43 -3.84 13.77
N GLY A 29 2.31 -4.42 12.58
CA GLY A 29 1.31 -5.42 12.30
C GLY A 29 1.15 -5.71 10.82
N HIS A 30 0.41 -6.79 10.53
CA HIS A 30 0.10 -7.21 9.17
C HIS A 30 -1.29 -7.81 9.03
N CYS A 31 -1.78 -7.82 7.79
CA CYS A 31 -3.06 -8.45 7.44
C CYS A 31 -2.87 -9.34 6.21
N GLU A 32 -3.21 -10.65 6.34
CA GLU A 32 -3.12 -11.62 5.26
C GLU A 32 -4.19 -12.71 5.41
N ILE A 33 -5.00 -12.92 4.37
CA ILE A 33 -6.11 -13.88 4.40
C ILE A 33 -5.67 -15.30 4.06
N ASP A 34 -4.60 -15.44 3.25
CA ASP A 34 -4.06 -16.76 2.92
C ASP A 34 -3.21 -17.29 4.08
N LYS A 35 -3.72 -18.33 4.73
CA LYS A 35 -3.07 -18.95 5.89
C LYS A 35 -1.66 -19.51 5.58
N TYR A 36 -1.37 -19.87 4.33
CA TYR A 36 -0.06 -20.40 3.95
C TYR A 36 0.93 -19.24 3.71
N ALA A 37 0.44 -18.15 3.14
CA ALA A 37 1.22 -16.93 3.02
C ALA A 37 1.54 -16.35 4.40
N ASP A 38 0.57 -16.24 5.31
CA ASP A 38 0.79 -15.80 6.70
C ASP A 38 1.78 -16.70 7.44
N ARG A 39 1.65 -18.03 7.29
CA ARG A 39 2.61 -18.96 7.89
C ARG A 39 4.03 -18.74 7.37
N SER A 40 4.18 -18.49 6.06
CA SER A 40 5.47 -18.18 5.45
C SER A 40 6.00 -16.84 5.93
N TYR A 41 5.14 -15.82 6.02
CA TYR A 41 5.45 -14.51 6.57
C TYR A 41 6.06 -14.63 7.98
N ARG A 42 5.39 -15.35 8.87
CA ARG A 42 5.85 -15.56 10.25
C ARG A 42 7.14 -16.37 10.33
N ALA A 43 7.37 -17.29 9.39
CA ALA A 43 8.62 -18.06 9.34
C ALA A 43 9.82 -17.26 8.81
N ILE A 44 9.58 -16.30 7.90
CA ILE A 44 10.61 -15.46 7.28
C ILE A 44 10.97 -14.28 8.18
N HIS A 45 9.96 -13.68 8.83
CA HIS A 45 10.11 -12.48 9.63
C HIS A 45 10.01 -12.80 11.11
N ASN A 46 10.79 -12.11 11.91
CA ASN A 46 10.72 -12.23 13.37
C ASN A 46 9.49 -11.47 13.89
N VAL A 47 8.30 -12.04 13.66
CA VAL A 47 7.03 -11.47 14.11
C VAL A 47 6.96 -11.53 15.63
N LYS A 48 6.78 -10.38 16.27
CA LYS A 48 6.69 -10.27 17.72
C LYS A 48 5.26 -10.53 18.21
N GLU A 49 5.12 -10.92 19.46
CA GLU A 49 3.82 -11.21 20.07
C GLU A 49 2.90 -9.98 20.20
N ASP A 50 3.50 -8.79 20.27
CA ASP A 50 2.80 -7.51 20.36
C ASP A 50 2.42 -6.90 19.00
N GLU A 51 2.82 -7.51 17.89
CA GLU A 51 2.42 -7.06 16.55
C GLU A 51 0.95 -7.38 16.29
N TRP A 52 0.22 -6.39 15.81
CA TRP A 52 -1.16 -6.56 15.40
C TRP A 52 -1.29 -7.52 14.21
N TYR A 53 -2.33 -8.35 14.24
CA TYR A 53 -2.65 -9.27 13.14
C TYR A 53 -4.15 -9.35 12.88
N ALA A 54 -4.52 -9.37 11.59
CA ALA A 54 -5.84 -9.75 11.14
C ALA A 54 -5.75 -10.64 9.89
N ALA A 55 -6.60 -11.67 9.83
CA ALA A 55 -6.68 -12.50 8.64
C ALA A 55 -7.48 -11.82 7.51
N ASP A 56 -8.56 -11.13 7.84
CA ASP A 56 -9.52 -10.59 6.87
C ASP A 56 -9.73 -9.09 7.10
N ILE A 57 -9.21 -8.27 6.18
CA ILE A 57 -9.32 -6.81 6.24
C ILE A 57 -10.77 -6.32 6.29
N THR A 58 -11.72 -7.08 5.73
CA THR A 58 -13.14 -6.69 5.70
C THR A 58 -13.81 -6.75 7.08
N LYS A 59 -13.16 -7.39 8.04
CA LYS A 59 -13.59 -7.50 9.44
C LYS A 59 -12.88 -6.54 10.38
N VAL A 60 -11.91 -5.78 9.85
CA VAL A 60 -11.14 -4.82 10.62
C VAL A 60 -11.90 -3.50 10.70
N THR A 61 -11.88 -2.89 11.86
CA THR A 61 -12.38 -1.53 12.07
C THR A 61 -11.22 -0.56 12.30
N PRO A 62 -11.41 0.75 12.10
CA PRO A 62 -10.37 1.74 12.38
C PRO A 62 -9.83 1.68 13.82
N ALA A 63 -10.67 1.30 14.79
CA ALA A 63 -10.30 1.21 16.20
C ALA A 63 -9.39 0.00 16.53
N ASP A 64 -9.39 -1.03 15.67
CA ASP A 64 -8.55 -2.21 15.86
C ASP A 64 -7.09 -1.95 15.47
N LEU A 65 -6.84 -0.92 14.66
CA LEU A 65 -5.53 -0.68 14.05
C LEU A 65 -4.60 0.09 14.98
N PRO A 66 -3.36 -0.39 15.19
CA PRO A 66 -2.35 0.40 15.87
C PRO A 66 -1.96 1.61 15.02
N GLY A 67 -1.53 2.70 15.67
CA GLY A 67 -0.96 3.85 14.98
C GLY A 67 0.30 3.45 14.21
N ALA A 68 0.43 3.91 12.96
CA ALA A 68 1.61 3.69 12.13
C ALA A 68 1.83 4.87 11.19
N ASP A 69 3.11 5.20 10.97
CA ASP A 69 3.50 6.30 10.08
C ASP A 69 3.24 5.99 8.61
N LEU A 70 3.30 4.70 8.24
CA LEU A 70 3.17 4.22 6.87
C LEU A 70 2.26 3.00 6.81
N TRP A 71 1.36 2.99 5.81
CA TRP A 71 0.59 1.81 5.43
C TRP A 71 1.04 1.31 4.06
N ALA A 72 1.42 0.03 3.98
CA ALA A 72 1.77 -0.62 2.73
C ALA A 72 0.70 -1.63 2.33
N ALA A 73 0.42 -1.74 1.03
CA ALA A 73 -0.57 -2.70 0.56
C ALA A 73 -0.30 -3.17 -0.88
N GLY A 74 -0.13 -4.47 -1.06
CA GLY A 74 -0.15 -5.14 -2.36
C GLY A 74 -1.55 -5.66 -2.65
N PHE A 75 -2.51 -4.78 -2.90
CA PHE A 75 -3.92 -5.16 -3.02
C PHE A 75 -4.23 -5.91 -4.32
N PRO A 76 -5.16 -6.89 -4.32
CA PRO A 76 -5.51 -7.65 -5.52
C PRO A 76 -6.24 -6.78 -6.55
N CYS A 77 -5.82 -6.86 -7.82
CA CYS A 77 -6.40 -6.11 -8.93
C CYS A 77 -7.87 -6.49 -9.22
N GLN A 78 -8.26 -7.73 -8.90
CA GLN A 78 -9.60 -8.28 -9.22
C GLN A 78 -10.74 -7.66 -8.40
N GLY A 79 -10.47 -6.80 -7.46
CA GLY A 79 -11.45 -6.23 -6.54
C GLY A 79 -11.77 -4.77 -6.76
N ILE A 80 -11.24 -4.11 -7.79
CA ILE A 80 -11.60 -2.73 -8.09
C ILE A 80 -12.76 -2.75 -9.08
N SER A 81 -13.99 -2.75 -8.59
CA SER A 81 -15.17 -2.61 -9.44
C SER A 81 -15.66 -1.16 -9.42
N VAL A 82 -15.53 -0.52 -10.57
CA VAL A 82 -16.05 0.83 -10.81
C VAL A 82 -17.39 0.76 -11.53
N SER A 83 -18.25 -0.20 -11.15
CA SER A 83 -19.59 -0.38 -11.75
C SER A 83 -20.51 0.83 -11.67
N GLY A 84 -20.01 1.96 -11.15
CA GLY A 84 -20.77 3.20 -11.01
C GLY A 84 -20.26 4.38 -11.81
N LEU A 85 -19.12 4.31 -12.49
CA LEU A 85 -18.65 5.46 -13.31
C LEU A 85 -19.54 5.73 -14.54
N GLN A 86 -20.29 4.72 -15.03
CA GLN A 86 -21.34 4.94 -16.02
C GLN A 86 -22.64 5.52 -15.44
N ARG A 87 -22.78 5.61 -14.12
CA ARG A 87 -23.96 6.14 -13.38
C ARG A 87 -23.70 7.40 -12.58
N GLY A 88 -22.58 8.09 -12.80
CA GLY A 88 -22.22 9.30 -12.05
C GLY A 88 -21.55 8.99 -10.70
N ILE A 89 -21.21 10.07 -9.95
CA ILE A 89 -20.43 10.10 -8.70
C ILE A 89 -21.00 9.23 -7.55
N ASN A 90 -22.18 8.66 -7.70
CA ASN A 90 -22.88 7.85 -6.69
C ASN A 90 -22.80 6.32 -6.95
N GLY A 91 -21.97 5.85 -7.87
CA GLY A 91 -21.77 4.42 -8.09
C GLY A 91 -21.08 3.76 -6.91
N ALA A 92 -21.59 2.58 -6.51
CA ALA A 92 -20.97 1.80 -5.45
C ALA A 92 -19.52 1.44 -5.82
N ARG A 93 -18.57 1.96 -5.06
CA ARG A 93 -17.16 1.56 -5.13
C ARG A 93 -17.00 0.29 -4.31
N SER A 94 -16.60 -0.81 -4.93
CA SER A 94 -16.38 -2.08 -4.26
C SER A 94 -14.95 -2.58 -4.48
N GLY A 95 -14.47 -3.36 -3.54
CA GLY A 95 -13.15 -3.98 -3.59
C GLY A 95 -12.27 -3.68 -2.40
N LEU A 96 -11.27 -4.51 -2.23
CA LEU A 96 -10.40 -4.47 -1.05
C LEU A 96 -9.58 -3.19 -0.91
N PHE A 97 -9.25 -2.53 -2.02
CA PHE A 97 -8.65 -1.19 -1.98
C PHE A 97 -9.57 -0.17 -1.30
N PHE A 98 -10.86 -0.18 -1.63
CA PHE A 98 -11.81 0.76 -1.01
C PHE A 98 -12.04 0.44 0.46
N THR A 99 -11.98 -0.84 0.85
CA THR A 99 -11.97 -1.23 2.28
C THR A 99 -10.78 -0.60 3.00
N LEU A 100 -9.57 -0.69 2.43
CA LEU A 100 -8.38 -0.02 2.98
C LEU A 100 -8.57 1.50 3.07
N ALA A 101 -9.12 2.12 2.04
CA ALA A 101 -9.37 3.57 2.02
C ALA A 101 -10.40 4.00 3.09
N GLU A 102 -11.44 3.22 3.32
CA GLU A 102 -12.41 3.49 4.41
C GLU A 102 -11.76 3.31 5.79
N LEU A 103 -10.84 2.35 5.97
CA LEU A 103 -10.06 2.25 7.20
C LEU A 103 -9.20 3.49 7.44
N VAL A 104 -8.53 4.03 6.40
CA VAL A 104 -7.79 5.30 6.49
C VAL A 104 -8.70 6.46 6.85
N LYS A 105 -9.85 6.56 6.19
CA LYS A 105 -10.84 7.62 6.42
C LYS A 105 -11.38 7.61 7.84
N GLY A 106 -11.61 6.43 8.39
CA GLY A 106 -12.14 6.22 9.74
C GLY A 106 -11.12 6.44 10.85
N GLN A 107 -9.82 6.57 10.55
CA GLN A 107 -8.83 6.91 11.56
C GLN A 107 -9.01 8.34 12.07
N ASN A 108 -8.74 8.55 13.35
CA ASN A 108 -8.57 9.90 13.89
C ASN A 108 -7.52 10.65 13.06
N PRO A 109 -7.68 11.96 12.80
CA PRO A 109 -6.76 12.72 11.95
C PRO A 109 -5.29 12.61 12.36
N GLU A 110 -5.00 12.50 13.66
CA GLU A 110 -3.67 12.33 14.22
C GLU A 110 -3.07 10.93 13.98
N ASN A 111 -3.93 9.90 13.87
CA ASN A 111 -3.51 8.51 13.70
C ASN A 111 -3.52 8.06 12.22
N ARG A 112 -3.98 8.93 11.31
CA ARG A 112 -3.90 8.63 9.89
C ARG A 112 -2.45 8.50 9.45
N PRO A 113 -2.11 7.47 8.66
CA PRO A 113 -0.74 7.32 8.18
C PRO A 113 -0.29 8.57 7.41
N THR A 114 0.96 8.98 7.62
CA THR A 114 1.58 10.04 6.81
C THR A 114 1.83 9.56 5.40
N TRP A 115 2.15 8.26 5.26
CA TRP A 115 2.48 7.64 3.99
C TRP A 115 1.58 6.44 3.70
N ILE A 116 1.20 6.30 2.44
CA ILE A 116 0.58 5.07 1.92
C ILE A 116 1.38 4.63 0.70
N ILE A 117 1.86 3.39 0.72
CA ILE A 117 2.56 2.79 -0.43
C ILE A 117 1.73 1.62 -0.93
N LEU A 118 1.32 1.72 -2.19
CA LEU A 118 0.52 0.69 -2.86
C LEU A 118 1.32 0.04 -3.98
N GLU A 119 1.17 -1.27 -4.12
CA GLU A 119 1.71 -2.04 -5.26
C GLU A 119 0.59 -2.74 -6.00
N ASN A 120 0.71 -2.78 -7.33
CA ASN A 120 -0.18 -3.57 -8.15
C ASN A 120 0.49 -4.00 -9.47
N VAL A 121 -0.18 -4.87 -10.21
CA VAL A 121 0.26 -5.27 -11.55
C VAL A 121 0.16 -4.09 -12.53
N LYS A 122 1.04 -4.05 -13.53
CA LYS A 122 1.03 -3.03 -14.60
C LYS A 122 -0.35 -2.84 -15.25
N ASN A 123 -1.12 -3.93 -15.37
CA ASN A 123 -2.44 -3.90 -15.98
C ASN A 123 -3.43 -2.95 -15.30
N LEU A 124 -3.22 -2.61 -14.04
CA LEU A 124 -4.03 -1.61 -13.34
C LEU A 124 -4.09 -0.27 -14.09
N LEU A 125 -3.02 0.10 -14.80
CA LEU A 125 -2.95 1.36 -15.54
C LEU A 125 -3.87 1.41 -16.75
N SER A 126 -4.29 0.25 -17.28
CA SER A 126 -5.03 0.15 -18.55
C SER A 126 -6.34 -0.62 -18.47
N ILE A 127 -6.53 -1.43 -17.44
CA ILE A 127 -7.77 -2.18 -17.25
C ILE A 127 -8.98 -1.24 -17.23
N HIS A 128 -10.05 -1.63 -17.86
CA HIS A 128 -11.28 -0.83 -18.04
C HIS A 128 -11.00 0.60 -18.56
N GLY A 129 -10.02 0.73 -19.50
CA GLY A 129 -9.65 2.03 -20.07
C GLY A 129 -8.94 2.98 -19.08
N GLY A 130 -8.37 2.46 -18.00
CA GLY A 130 -7.68 3.24 -16.96
C GLY A 130 -8.59 3.81 -15.86
N TRP A 131 -9.90 3.54 -15.93
CA TRP A 131 -10.84 4.07 -14.94
C TRP A 131 -10.61 3.54 -13.52
N ASP A 132 -10.17 2.28 -13.39
CA ASP A 132 -9.86 1.71 -12.08
C ASP A 132 -8.67 2.44 -11.44
N PHE A 133 -7.64 2.73 -12.22
CA PHE A 133 -6.50 3.50 -11.75
C PHE A 133 -6.89 4.94 -11.38
N ALA A 134 -7.70 5.59 -12.20
CA ALA A 134 -8.22 6.92 -11.92
C ALA A 134 -9.04 6.94 -10.60
N ALA A 135 -9.84 5.90 -10.34
CA ALA A 135 -10.60 5.78 -9.09
C ALA A 135 -9.70 5.63 -7.86
N VAL A 136 -8.58 4.91 -8.00
CA VAL A 136 -7.57 4.80 -6.92
C VAL A 136 -6.96 6.18 -6.62
N LEU A 137 -6.55 6.92 -7.66
CA LEU A 137 -5.98 8.26 -7.49
C LEU A 137 -6.98 9.23 -6.86
N ASP A 138 -8.22 9.28 -7.38
CA ASP A 138 -9.28 10.15 -6.88
C ASP A 138 -9.62 9.85 -5.41
N THR A 139 -9.65 8.57 -5.04
CA THR A 139 -9.92 8.16 -3.66
C THR A 139 -8.82 8.65 -2.72
N LEU A 140 -7.54 8.43 -3.05
CA LEU A 140 -6.43 8.91 -2.21
C LEU A 140 -6.36 10.44 -2.15
N ALA A 141 -6.60 11.12 -3.27
CA ALA A 141 -6.66 12.59 -3.31
C ALA A 141 -7.79 13.13 -2.43
N SER A 142 -8.98 12.50 -2.46
CA SER A 142 -10.12 12.91 -1.61
C SER A 142 -9.85 12.71 -0.11
N LEU A 143 -8.91 11.82 0.25
CA LEU A 143 -8.44 11.63 1.63
C LEU A 143 -7.34 12.63 2.03
N GLY A 144 -6.96 13.54 1.13
CA GLY A 144 -5.96 14.59 1.37
C GLY A 144 -4.51 14.17 1.11
N TYR A 145 -4.30 13.11 0.33
CA TYR A 145 -2.95 12.68 -0.05
C TYR A 145 -2.52 13.29 -1.39
N HIS A 146 -1.27 13.70 -1.46
CA HIS A 146 -0.55 13.91 -2.72
C HIS A 146 -0.01 12.57 -3.20
N ILE A 147 -0.17 12.25 -4.49
CA ILE A 147 0.17 10.93 -5.02
C ILE A 147 1.20 11.08 -6.15
N GLU A 148 2.28 10.32 -6.05
CA GLU A 148 3.15 10.02 -7.16
C GLU A 148 3.08 8.53 -7.49
N TYR A 149 3.30 8.17 -8.76
CA TYR A 149 3.35 6.78 -9.16
C TYR A 149 4.45 6.54 -10.20
N GLY A 150 4.93 5.31 -10.23
CA GLY A 150 5.92 4.87 -11.19
C GLY A 150 5.76 3.40 -11.54
N LEU A 151 6.11 3.06 -12.78
CA LEU A 151 6.21 1.67 -13.21
C LEU A 151 7.66 1.23 -13.02
N LEU A 152 7.87 0.23 -12.16
CA LEU A 152 9.19 -0.33 -11.86
C LEU A 152 9.27 -1.75 -12.39
N ASN A 153 10.46 -2.14 -12.86
CA ASN A 153 10.73 -3.50 -13.29
C ASN A 153 11.82 -4.13 -12.43
N THR A 154 11.59 -5.30 -11.89
CA THR A 154 12.51 -5.98 -10.99
C THR A 154 13.91 -6.15 -11.60
N LYS A 155 14.02 -6.39 -12.92
CA LYS A 155 15.31 -6.51 -13.64
C LYS A 155 16.22 -5.28 -13.49
N ASP A 156 15.65 -4.09 -13.25
CA ASP A 156 16.39 -2.84 -13.16
C ASP A 156 17.04 -2.67 -11.75
N PHE A 157 16.70 -3.57 -10.81
CA PHE A 157 17.12 -3.54 -9.41
C PHE A 157 17.98 -4.75 -8.99
N GLY A 158 18.40 -5.59 -9.94
CA GLY A 158 19.35 -6.70 -9.70
C GLY A 158 18.83 -8.07 -10.10
N PRO A 159 17.67 -8.55 -9.61
CA PRO A 159 17.20 -9.88 -9.99
C PRO A 159 16.92 -9.99 -11.49
N PRO A 160 17.31 -11.11 -12.16
CA PRO A 160 17.10 -11.31 -13.60
C PRO A 160 15.66 -11.74 -13.90
N GLN A 161 14.68 -10.99 -13.38
CA GLN A 161 13.26 -11.25 -13.52
C GLN A 161 12.55 -10.06 -14.18
N ASN A 162 11.89 -10.30 -15.30
CA ASN A 162 11.04 -9.31 -15.95
C ASN A 162 9.69 -9.26 -15.23
N ARG A 163 9.58 -8.43 -14.18
CA ARG A 163 8.37 -8.25 -13.39
C ARG A 163 8.06 -6.76 -13.26
N GLU A 164 7.12 -6.28 -14.05
CA GLU A 164 6.66 -4.90 -14.00
C GLU A 164 5.56 -4.73 -12.95
N ARG A 165 5.72 -3.71 -12.11
CA ARG A 165 4.73 -3.34 -11.08
C ARG A 165 4.57 -1.84 -11.04
N VAL A 166 3.32 -1.39 -10.90
CA VAL A 166 3.04 0.00 -10.59
C VAL A 166 3.10 0.18 -9.07
N PHE A 167 3.88 1.17 -8.66
CA PHE A 167 3.91 1.62 -7.28
C PHE A 167 3.27 3.00 -7.21
N LEU A 168 2.40 3.20 -6.22
CA LEU A 168 1.86 4.50 -5.88
C LEU A 168 2.39 4.87 -4.50
N VAL A 169 2.90 6.07 -4.37
CA VAL A 169 3.34 6.63 -3.08
C VAL A 169 2.48 7.85 -2.80
N ALA A 170 1.67 7.75 -1.78
CA ALA A 170 0.78 8.80 -1.35
C ALA A 170 1.28 9.40 -0.03
N CYS A 171 1.44 10.71 0.01
CA CYS A 171 1.93 11.44 1.18
C CYS A 171 0.90 12.48 1.61
N ARG A 172 0.56 12.47 2.89
CA ARG A 172 -0.23 13.52 3.51
C ARG A 172 0.68 14.64 3.99
N HIS A 173 0.69 15.75 3.24
CA HIS A 173 1.51 16.91 3.55
C HIS A 173 0.67 18.09 4.04
N SER A 174 1.12 18.77 5.09
CA SER A 174 0.41 19.91 5.70
C SER A 174 0.74 21.27 5.07
N GLY A 175 1.52 21.31 3.99
CA GLY A 175 2.01 22.54 3.37
C GLY A 175 1.45 22.81 1.97
N ALA A 176 1.38 24.07 1.57
CA ALA A 176 0.88 24.53 0.26
C ALA A 176 1.76 24.16 -0.96
N GLY A 177 2.78 23.33 -0.81
CA GLY A 177 3.84 23.10 -1.79
C GLY A 177 3.94 21.70 -2.37
N GLY A 178 2.86 20.94 -2.52
CA GLY A 178 2.95 19.58 -3.07
C GLY A 178 3.80 18.62 -2.24
N GLY A 179 3.62 17.31 -2.43
CA GLY A 179 4.43 16.29 -1.74
C GLY A 179 5.86 16.19 -2.31
N PRO A 180 6.74 15.42 -1.66
CA PRO A 180 8.08 15.18 -2.16
C PRO A 180 8.05 14.46 -3.50
N LYS A 181 8.94 14.82 -4.40
CA LYS A 181 9.09 14.13 -5.68
C LYS A 181 9.87 12.84 -5.47
N ILE A 182 9.25 11.70 -5.81
CA ILE A 182 9.80 10.37 -5.57
C ILE A 182 10.22 9.70 -6.88
N PHE A 183 9.43 9.87 -7.93
CA PHE A 183 9.72 9.26 -9.23
C PHE A 183 10.30 10.27 -10.23
N PRO A 184 11.17 9.81 -11.15
CA PRO A 184 11.68 8.45 -11.29
C PRO A 184 12.67 8.06 -10.18
N VAL A 185 12.65 6.78 -9.79
CA VAL A 185 13.66 6.22 -8.88
C VAL A 185 15.00 6.15 -9.65
N PRO A 186 16.11 6.68 -9.11
CA PRO A 186 17.40 6.65 -9.79
C PRO A 186 17.83 5.23 -10.15
N ALA A 187 18.39 5.05 -11.34
CA ALA A 187 18.96 3.77 -11.76
C ALA A 187 20.07 3.34 -10.80
N GLY A 188 20.01 2.08 -10.35
CA GLY A 188 20.98 1.54 -9.39
C GLY A 188 20.62 1.74 -7.92
N CYS A 189 19.56 2.46 -7.60
CA CYS A 189 18.99 2.49 -6.25
C CYS A 189 18.54 1.06 -5.88
N GLY A 190 19.15 0.45 -4.88
CA GLY A 190 18.89 -0.95 -4.49
C GLY A 190 20.01 -1.94 -4.83
N LYS A 191 20.98 -1.60 -5.68
CA LYS A 191 22.15 -2.48 -5.91
C LYS A 191 23.05 -2.63 -4.70
N ALA A 192 22.91 -1.80 -3.68
CA ALA A 192 23.70 -1.84 -2.45
C ALA A 192 23.06 -2.69 -1.34
N LEU A 193 21.92 -3.33 -1.59
CA LEU A 193 21.14 -4.09 -0.60
C LEU A 193 21.10 -5.61 -0.89
N ILE A 194 21.93 -6.12 -1.82
CA ILE A 194 22.08 -7.54 -2.13
C ILE A 194 23.42 -8.03 -1.61
#